data_9b2d57d09db809f4398f84d0a745fa2b
#
_entry.id   9b2d57d09db809f4398f84d0a745fa2b
#
_cell.length_a   1.000
_cell.length_b   1.000
_cell.length_c   1.000
_cell.angle_alpha   90.00
_cell.angle_beta   90.00
_cell.angle_gamma   90.00
#
_symmetry.space_group_name_H-M   'P 1'
#
loop_
_entity.id
_entity.type
_entity.pdbx_description
1 polymer ?
#
loop_
_entity_poly.entity_id
_entity_poly.type
_entity_poly.pdbx_seq_one_letter_code
_entity_poly.pdbx_strand_id
1 'polypeptide(L)'
;NQWFVNLIDNLVLDVTDGGFTVFGQVLGEGMQILDAIDDLPTVSLGQAKAPYAPYFTQTYNNPLDFVYINVEVTERFSSAPHLFESATGLLITSVDIDNGSNFISLNFNVVPSESEVVVKANLDSIIPRQANLPGVATFSTSDNRLRIPSLEVNLDGAVSLVSNVVFVLSDAANFLFTLESFDQ
;
A
#
# COMPACT_ATOMS: atom_id res chain seq x y z
N ASN A 1 -9.57 -18.55 -8.99
CA ASN A 1 -9.31 -17.43 -8.08
C ASN A 1 -9.73 -16.14 -8.77
N GLN A 2 -10.58 -15.38 -8.13
CA GLN A 2 -11.08 -14.10 -8.64
C GLN A 2 -10.73 -13.02 -7.61
N TRP A 3 -10.44 -11.83 -8.10
CA TRP A 3 -10.25 -10.63 -7.30
C TRP A 3 -10.93 -9.46 -8.00
N PHE A 4 -11.23 -8.42 -7.27
CA PHE A 4 -11.85 -7.22 -7.79
C PHE A 4 -11.33 -5.99 -7.03
N VAL A 5 -11.55 -4.82 -7.58
CA VAL A 5 -11.26 -3.53 -6.96
C VAL A 5 -12.59 -2.85 -6.65
N ASN A 6 -12.75 -2.37 -5.43
CA ASN A 6 -13.87 -1.52 -5.06
C ASN A 6 -13.59 -0.09 -5.57
N LEU A 7 -14.50 0.44 -6.39
CA LEU A 7 -14.41 1.81 -6.87
C LEU A 7 -15.01 2.81 -5.87
N ILE A 8 -15.85 2.32 -4.95
CA ILE A 8 -16.46 3.10 -3.87
C ILE A 8 -16.51 2.25 -2.59
N ASP A 9 -16.79 2.87 -1.46
CA ASP A 9 -17.07 2.16 -0.22
C ASP A 9 -18.23 1.18 -0.38
N ASN A 10 -18.00 -0.08 0.00
CA ASN A 10 -18.97 -1.15 -0.14
C ASN A 10 -19.07 -1.99 1.14
N LEU A 11 -19.73 -1.43 2.13
CA LEU A 11 -19.90 -2.05 3.46
C LEU A 11 -20.62 -3.42 3.42
N VAL A 12 -21.35 -3.72 2.34
CA VAL A 12 -22.00 -5.01 2.18
C VAL A 12 -20.98 -6.14 2.07
N LEU A 13 -19.81 -5.87 1.51
CA LEU A 13 -18.74 -6.86 1.37
C LEU A 13 -18.10 -7.26 2.69
N ASP A 14 -18.21 -6.42 3.73
CA ASP A 14 -17.66 -6.71 5.05
C ASP A 14 -18.40 -7.85 5.77
N VAL A 15 -19.65 -8.08 5.37
CA VAL A 15 -20.52 -9.09 6.00
C VAL A 15 -20.97 -10.21 5.05
N THR A 16 -20.77 -10.06 3.73
CA THR A 16 -21.15 -11.07 2.75
C THR A 16 -20.19 -12.27 2.84
N ASP A 17 -20.74 -13.47 2.96
CA ASP A 17 -19.99 -14.72 3.03
C ASP A 17 -18.87 -14.75 4.10
N GLY A 18 -19.05 -14.00 5.19
CA GLY A 18 -18.05 -13.87 6.25
C GLY A 18 -17.01 -12.77 6.02
N GLY A 19 -17.23 -11.92 5.03
CA GLY A 19 -16.36 -10.80 4.65
C GLY A 19 -15.31 -11.15 3.59
N PHE A 20 -14.99 -10.19 2.76
CA PHE A 20 -13.95 -10.33 1.75
C PHE A 20 -12.60 -9.84 2.29
N THR A 21 -11.56 -10.63 2.07
CA THR A 21 -10.21 -10.24 2.49
C THR A 21 -9.67 -9.12 1.61
N VAL A 22 -9.32 -7.99 2.21
CA VAL A 22 -8.55 -6.93 1.54
C VAL A 22 -7.09 -7.36 1.52
N PHE A 23 -6.50 -7.45 0.34
CA PHE A 23 -5.11 -7.90 0.15
C PHE A 23 -4.23 -6.87 -0.55
N GLY A 24 -4.80 -5.74 -0.98
CA GLY A 24 -4.07 -4.70 -1.67
C GLY A 24 -4.83 -3.38 -1.69
N GLN A 25 -4.12 -2.33 -2.03
CA GLN A 25 -4.63 -0.98 -2.23
C GLN A 25 -4.11 -0.43 -3.54
N VAL A 26 -4.92 0.33 -4.25
CA VAL A 26 -4.50 1.04 -5.46
C VAL A 26 -3.69 2.27 -5.05
N LEU A 27 -2.51 2.42 -5.65
CA LEU A 27 -1.58 3.51 -5.32
C LEU A 27 -1.61 4.61 -6.39
N GLY A 28 -1.24 5.81 -5.98
CA GLY A 28 -1.13 6.98 -6.85
C GLY A 28 -2.44 7.30 -7.56
N GLU A 29 -2.35 7.63 -8.84
CA GLU A 29 -3.50 7.95 -9.69
C GLU A 29 -4.19 6.71 -10.28
N GLY A 30 -3.87 5.51 -9.80
CA GLY A 30 -4.43 4.26 -10.34
C GLY A 30 -5.95 4.18 -10.28
N MET A 31 -6.60 4.83 -9.30
CA MET A 31 -8.07 4.89 -9.23
C MET A 31 -8.67 5.62 -10.44
N GLN A 32 -8.04 6.70 -10.93
CA GLN A 32 -8.51 7.40 -12.14
C GLN A 32 -8.49 6.50 -13.38
N ILE A 33 -7.50 5.60 -13.46
CA ILE A 33 -7.42 4.61 -14.54
C ILE A 33 -8.55 3.58 -14.40
N LEU A 34 -8.84 3.14 -13.18
CA LEU A 34 -9.92 2.19 -12.93
C LEU A 34 -11.29 2.78 -13.20
N ASP A 35 -11.52 4.04 -12.82
CA ASP A 35 -12.74 4.78 -13.14
C ASP A 35 -12.92 4.91 -14.67
N ALA A 36 -11.83 5.22 -15.38
CA ALA A 36 -11.85 5.28 -16.84
C ALA A 36 -12.14 3.92 -17.50
N ILE A 37 -11.73 2.82 -16.87
CA ILE A 37 -12.07 1.46 -17.33
C ILE A 37 -13.54 1.14 -17.04
N ASP A 38 -14.09 1.57 -15.91
CA ASP A 38 -15.49 1.38 -15.55
C ASP A 38 -16.45 2.11 -16.49
N ASP A 39 -16.03 3.27 -16.98
CA ASP A 39 -16.76 4.06 -17.97
C ASP A 39 -16.80 3.44 -19.39
N LEU A 40 -16.01 2.40 -19.65
CA LEU A 40 -16.00 1.74 -20.96
C LEU A 40 -17.30 0.92 -21.18
N PRO A 41 -17.75 0.80 -22.42
CA PRO A 41 -18.82 -0.11 -22.75
C PRO A 41 -18.42 -1.56 -22.41
N THR A 42 -19.40 -2.33 -21.98
CA THR A 42 -19.18 -3.73 -21.60
C THR A 42 -19.86 -4.69 -22.55
N VAL A 43 -19.25 -5.86 -22.74
CA VAL A 43 -19.83 -6.98 -23.48
C VAL A 43 -19.97 -8.20 -22.56
N SER A 44 -21.03 -8.97 -22.75
CA SER A 44 -21.24 -10.20 -21.98
C SER A 44 -20.39 -11.34 -22.53
N LEU A 45 -19.57 -11.92 -21.66
CA LEU A 45 -18.80 -13.15 -21.90
C LEU A 45 -19.35 -14.27 -21.00
N GLY A 46 -20.49 -14.80 -21.36
CA GLY A 46 -21.19 -15.79 -20.54
C GLY A 46 -21.77 -15.15 -19.26
N GLN A 47 -21.26 -15.54 -18.09
CA GLN A 47 -21.70 -15.01 -16.80
C GLN A 47 -20.95 -13.73 -16.38
N ALA A 48 -19.89 -13.36 -17.08
CA ALA A 48 -19.09 -12.18 -16.80
C ALA A 48 -19.36 -11.07 -17.84
N LYS A 49 -19.12 -9.83 -17.43
CA LYS A 49 -19.04 -8.67 -18.33
C LYS A 49 -17.60 -8.24 -18.42
N ALA A 50 -17.14 -7.92 -19.63
CA ALA A 50 -15.80 -7.42 -19.87
C ALA A 50 -15.87 -6.01 -20.47
N PRO A 51 -15.09 -5.04 -19.96
CA PRO A 51 -14.94 -3.74 -20.59
C PRO A 51 -14.18 -3.88 -21.89
N TYR A 52 -14.55 -3.10 -22.91
CA TYR A 52 -13.85 -3.06 -24.18
C TYR A 52 -13.78 -1.64 -24.75
N ALA A 53 -12.70 -1.34 -25.44
CA ALA A 53 -12.52 -0.11 -26.17
C ALA A 53 -12.46 -0.43 -27.67
N PRO A 54 -13.49 -0.16 -28.46
CA PRO A 54 -13.57 -0.55 -29.88
C PRO A 54 -12.66 0.34 -30.73
N TYR A 55 -11.36 0.13 -30.62
CA TYR A 55 -10.32 0.90 -31.31
C TYR A 55 -10.05 0.34 -32.71
N PHE A 56 -10.01 -0.98 -32.85
CA PHE A 56 -9.67 -1.65 -34.11
C PHE A 56 -10.92 -2.06 -34.90
N THR A 57 -11.99 -2.38 -34.22
CA THR A 57 -13.25 -2.80 -34.85
C THR A 57 -14.44 -2.16 -34.14
N GLN A 58 -15.56 -2.06 -34.84
CA GLN A 58 -16.82 -1.60 -34.24
C GLN A 58 -17.59 -2.76 -33.56
N THR A 59 -17.00 -3.92 -33.49
CA THR A 59 -17.60 -5.12 -32.90
C THR A 59 -16.61 -5.72 -31.88
N TYR A 60 -17.15 -6.23 -30.76
CA TYR A 60 -16.38 -6.83 -29.67
C TYR A 60 -15.70 -8.19 -30.01
N ASN A 61 -15.59 -8.52 -31.28
CA ASN A 61 -15.01 -9.79 -31.74
C ASN A 61 -13.48 -9.77 -31.85
N ASN A 62 -12.88 -8.59 -31.71
CA ASN A 62 -11.42 -8.48 -31.75
C ASN A 62 -10.85 -8.55 -30.34
N PRO A 63 -10.01 -9.54 -30.03
CA PRO A 63 -9.37 -9.63 -28.70
C PRO A 63 -8.56 -8.40 -28.30
N LEU A 64 -8.05 -7.62 -29.28
CA LEU A 64 -7.26 -6.40 -29.03
C LEU A 64 -8.12 -5.23 -28.51
N ASP A 65 -9.45 -5.32 -28.62
CA ASP A 65 -10.36 -4.30 -28.11
C ASP A 65 -10.72 -4.50 -26.63
N PHE A 66 -10.33 -5.62 -26.01
CA PHE A 66 -10.56 -5.86 -24.58
C PHE A 66 -9.49 -5.22 -23.71
N VAL A 67 -9.89 -4.84 -22.52
CA VAL A 67 -8.96 -4.41 -21.47
C VAL A 67 -8.35 -5.64 -20.82
N TYR A 68 -7.03 -5.73 -20.86
CA TYR A 68 -6.25 -6.78 -20.24
C TYR A 68 -5.49 -6.23 -19.04
N ILE A 69 -5.55 -6.95 -17.93
CA ILE A 69 -4.74 -6.65 -16.75
C ILE A 69 -3.66 -7.72 -16.66
N ASN A 70 -2.41 -7.31 -16.83
CA ASN A 70 -1.26 -8.18 -16.63
C ASN A 70 -0.80 -8.04 -15.18
N VAL A 71 -0.79 -9.15 -14.47
CA VAL A 71 -0.23 -9.21 -13.12
C VAL A 71 1.08 -9.96 -13.21
N GLU A 72 2.17 -9.28 -12.87
CA GLU A 72 3.50 -9.85 -12.86
C GLU A 72 4.10 -9.72 -11.46
N VAL A 73 4.73 -10.81 -10.99
CA VAL A 73 5.56 -10.76 -9.78
C VAL A 73 6.94 -10.29 -10.24
N THR A 74 7.19 -8.98 -10.14
CA THR A 74 8.43 -8.37 -10.64
C THR A 74 9.62 -8.72 -9.77
N GLU A 75 9.41 -8.87 -8.45
CA GLU A 75 10.47 -9.24 -7.52
C GLU A 75 9.90 -9.91 -6.27
N ARG A 76 10.63 -10.92 -5.76
CA ARG A 76 10.44 -11.36 -4.38
C ARG A 76 11.47 -10.62 -3.54
N PHE A 77 11.02 -9.71 -2.71
CA PHE A 77 11.91 -8.95 -1.86
C PHE A 77 12.77 -9.89 -1.01
N SER A 78 14.08 -9.78 -1.18
CA SER A 78 15.09 -10.42 -0.33
C SER A 78 15.37 -9.60 0.93
N SER A 79 14.87 -8.37 0.99
CA SER A 79 14.95 -7.44 2.11
C SER A 79 13.57 -6.86 2.43
N ALA A 80 13.40 -6.31 3.62
CA ALA A 80 12.15 -5.69 4.02
C ALA A 80 11.89 -4.43 3.18
N PRO A 81 10.70 -4.31 2.56
CA PRO A 81 10.35 -3.10 1.85
C PRO A 81 10.00 -1.99 2.84
N HIS A 82 10.64 -0.83 2.69
CA HIS A 82 10.25 0.41 3.35
C HIS A 82 10.08 1.46 2.28
N LEU A 83 8.86 1.96 2.12
CA LEU A 83 8.49 2.90 1.07
C LEU A 83 7.65 4.03 1.67
N PHE A 84 8.02 5.25 1.37
CA PHE A 84 7.16 6.42 1.56
C PHE A 84 6.71 6.96 0.19
N GLU A 85 5.42 7.19 0.04
CA GLU A 85 4.84 7.77 -1.16
C GLU A 85 4.11 9.07 -0.84
N SER A 86 4.56 10.18 -1.42
CA SER A 86 4.00 11.52 -1.14
C SER A 86 2.59 11.68 -1.67
N ALA A 87 2.27 11.11 -2.83
CA ALA A 87 0.96 11.23 -3.47
C ALA A 87 -0.18 10.71 -2.58
N THR A 88 0.09 9.66 -1.80
CA THR A 88 -0.89 9.06 -0.88
C THR A 88 -0.64 9.42 0.57
N GLY A 89 0.51 10.00 0.90
CA GLY A 89 0.96 10.23 2.26
C GLY A 89 1.17 8.94 3.05
N LEU A 90 1.47 7.83 2.36
CA LEU A 90 1.57 6.50 2.95
C LEU A 90 3.03 6.12 3.17
N LEU A 91 3.35 5.69 4.39
CA LEU A 91 4.60 5.02 4.74
C LEU A 91 4.30 3.55 5.00
N ILE A 92 4.86 2.67 4.18
CA ILE A 92 4.74 1.21 4.30
C ILE A 92 6.03 0.69 4.92
N THR A 93 5.93 -0.17 5.95
CA THR A 93 7.10 -0.74 6.58
C THR A 93 6.85 -2.14 7.13
N SER A 94 7.92 -2.91 7.30
CA SER A 94 7.93 -4.15 8.06
C SER A 94 8.73 -3.92 9.33
N VAL A 95 8.15 -4.25 10.47
CA VAL A 95 8.66 -3.90 11.80
C VAL A 95 8.87 -5.15 12.64
N ASP A 96 10.03 -5.24 13.27
CA ASP A 96 10.30 -6.15 14.37
C ASP A 96 10.12 -5.39 15.69
N ILE A 97 9.19 -5.83 16.50
CA ILE A 97 8.89 -5.22 17.79
C ILE A 97 9.65 -5.97 18.87
N ASP A 98 10.46 -5.24 19.65
CA ASP A 98 11.22 -5.75 20.80
C ASP A 98 12.06 -6.99 20.49
N ASN A 99 12.87 -6.94 19.40
CA ASN A 99 13.87 -7.93 19.03
C ASN A 99 13.33 -9.37 18.86
N GLY A 100 12.46 -9.57 17.89
CA GLY A 100 12.02 -10.90 17.48
C GLY A 100 10.77 -11.41 18.21
N SER A 101 10.14 -10.56 19.00
CA SER A 101 8.89 -10.92 19.66
C SER A 101 7.69 -10.89 18.70
N ASN A 102 7.66 -9.90 17.81
CA ASN A 102 6.57 -9.74 16.85
C ASN A 102 7.05 -9.11 15.55
N PHE A 103 6.88 -9.84 14.44
CA PHE A 103 7.13 -9.32 13.09
C PHE A 103 5.82 -8.96 12.43
N ILE A 104 5.67 -7.71 12.01
CA ILE A 104 4.46 -7.21 11.38
C ILE A 104 4.78 -6.38 10.14
N SER A 105 3.88 -6.35 9.18
CA SER A 105 3.77 -5.22 8.23
C SER A 105 2.82 -4.20 8.83
N LEU A 106 3.16 -2.92 8.69
CA LEU A 106 2.39 -1.82 9.23
C LEU A 106 2.48 -0.61 8.29
N ASN A 107 1.36 0.03 8.07
CA ASN A 107 1.28 1.29 7.33
C ASN A 107 1.14 2.46 8.29
N PHE A 108 1.73 3.59 7.92
CA PHE A 108 1.52 4.87 8.59
C PHE A 108 0.99 5.88 7.58
N ASN A 109 0.12 6.77 8.05
CA ASN A 109 -0.36 7.90 7.26
C ASN A 109 0.29 9.19 7.76
N VAL A 110 0.74 10.05 6.83
CA VAL A 110 1.22 11.38 7.20
C VAL A 110 0.09 12.20 7.80
N VAL A 111 0.40 12.87 8.90
CA VAL A 111 -0.50 13.81 9.55
C VAL A 111 -0.01 15.23 9.24
N PRO A 112 -0.89 16.14 8.78
CA PRO A 112 -0.50 17.52 8.54
C PRO A 112 0.07 18.16 9.82
N SER A 113 1.26 18.77 9.69
CA SER A 113 1.95 19.49 10.74
C SER A 113 2.70 20.68 10.13
N GLU A 114 2.81 21.78 10.86
CA GLU A 114 3.45 23.01 10.35
C GLU A 114 4.98 22.97 10.38
N SER A 115 5.57 22.15 11.25
CA SER A 115 7.02 22.22 11.53
C SER A 115 7.73 20.87 11.59
N GLU A 116 6.99 19.77 11.62
CA GLU A 116 7.53 18.43 11.84
C GLU A 116 6.92 17.42 10.87
N VAL A 117 7.63 16.37 10.57
CA VAL A 117 7.07 15.22 9.85
C VAL A 117 6.47 14.28 10.88
N VAL A 118 5.15 14.20 10.89
CA VAL A 118 4.39 13.35 11.80
C VAL A 118 3.66 12.28 11.00
N VAL A 119 3.73 11.05 11.46
CA VAL A 119 3.00 9.92 10.88
C VAL A 119 2.18 9.22 11.95
N LYS A 120 1.00 8.77 11.57
CA LYS A 120 0.10 8.00 12.44
C LYS A 120 0.09 6.54 12.01
N ALA A 121 0.34 5.63 12.95
CA ALA A 121 0.22 4.21 12.68
C ALA A 121 -1.24 3.84 12.40
N ASN A 122 -1.46 3.11 11.29
CA ASN A 122 -2.76 2.54 10.96
C ASN A 122 -2.82 1.10 11.49
N LEU A 123 -3.42 0.92 12.66
CA LEU A 123 -3.49 -0.38 13.31
C LEU A 123 -4.32 -1.40 12.53
N ASP A 124 -5.28 -0.95 11.72
CA ASP A 124 -6.10 -1.83 10.87
C ASP A 124 -5.29 -2.41 9.70
N SER A 125 -4.10 -1.85 9.43
CA SER A 125 -3.18 -2.35 8.39
C SER A 125 -2.20 -3.41 8.88
N ILE A 126 -2.27 -3.81 10.14
CA ILE A 126 -1.33 -4.78 10.72
C ILE A 126 -1.52 -6.16 10.09
N ILE A 127 -0.45 -6.68 9.51
CA ILE A 127 -0.38 -8.05 9.00
C ILE A 127 0.76 -8.77 9.71
N PRO A 128 0.48 -9.83 10.49
CA PRO A 128 1.53 -10.65 11.09
C PRO A 128 2.42 -11.28 10.02
N ARG A 129 3.72 -11.30 10.24
CA ARG A 129 4.70 -11.98 9.39
C ARG A 129 5.30 -13.18 10.09
N GLN A 130 5.56 -14.24 9.32
CA GLN A 130 6.11 -15.50 9.87
C GLN A 130 7.64 -15.52 9.91
N ALA A 131 8.30 -14.67 9.15
CA ALA A 131 9.75 -14.64 9.05
C ALA A 131 10.28 -13.22 9.11
N ASN A 132 11.42 -13.07 9.77
CA ASN A 132 12.20 -11.84 9.74
C ASN A 132 12.87 -11.69 8.36
N LEU A 133 12.76 -10.52 7.78
CA LEU A 133 13.44 -10.16 6.53
C LEU A 133 14.70 -9.33 6.87
N PRO A 134 15.78 -9.47 6.10
CA PRO A 134 16.92 -8.57 6.23
C PRO A 134 16.50 -7.11 6.04
N GLY A 135 17.04 -6.22 6.87
CA GLY A 135 16.72 -4.79 6.78
C GLY A 135 15.36 -4.39 7.32
N VAL A 136 14.69 -5.25 8.12
CA VAL A 136 13.43 -4.90 8.79
C VAL A 136 13.61 -3.70 9.71
N ALA A 137 12.62 -2.83 9.81
CA ALA A 137 12.59 -1.78 10.81
C ALA A 137 12.46 -2.38 12.20
N THR A 138 12.95 -1.67 13.22
CA THR A 138 12.81 -2.10 14.61
C THR A 138 12.04 -1.05 15.41
N PHE A 139 11.09 -1.49 16.20
CA PHE A 139 10.48 -0.64 17.21
C PHE A 139 10.83 -1.18 18.59
N SER A 140 11.34 -0.32 19.47
CA SER A 140 11.63 -0.68 20.85
C SER A 140 10.74 0.08 21.82
N THR A 141 10.02 -0.66 22.65
CA THR A 141 9.18 -0.11 23.70
C THR A 141 10.00 0.52 24.85
N SER A 142 11.31 0.21 24.93
CA SER A 142 12.19 0.77 25.96
C SER A 142 12.56 2.25 25.72
N ASP A 143 12.63 2.68 24.47
CA ASP A 143 12.96 4.07 24.11
C ASP A 143 11.95 4.72 23.17
N ASN A 144 10.87 4.00 22.85
CA ASN A 144 9.78 4.46 21.99
C ASN A 144 10.22 4.92 20.59
N ARG A 145 11.25 4.28 20.02
CA ARG A 145 11.78 4.63 18.69
C ARG A 145 11.51 3.54 17.66
N LEU A 146 11.01 3.97 16.52
CA LEU A 146 10.95 3.20 15.29
C LEU A 146 12.18 3.57 14.45
N ARG A 147 13.02 2.59 14.14
CA ARG A 147 14.24 2.74 13.35
C ARG A 147 14.10 1.99 12.04
N ILE A 148 14.20 2.71 10.94
CA ILE A 148 14.12 2.17 9.58
C ILE A 148 15.52 2.28 8.97
N PRO A 149 16.19 1.14 8.69
CA PRO A 149 17.57 1.17 8.21
C PRO A 149 17.74 1.87 6.86
N SER A 150 16.75 1.66 5.96
CA SER A 150 16.74 2.25 4.63
C SER A 150 15.30 2.45 4.20
N LEU A 151 14.98 3.62 3.69
CA LEU A 151 13.64 4.02 3.26
C LEU A 151 13.70 4.59 1.84
N GLU A 152 12.97 3.97 0.94
CA GLU A 152 12.70 4.55 -0.38
C GLU A 152 11.65 5.65 -0.24
N VAL A 153 11.96 6.83 -0.74
CA VAL A 153 11.08 8.02 -0.70
C VAL A 153 10.72 8.40 -2.12
N ASN A 154 9.44 8.28 -2.46
CA ASN A 154 8.89 8.72 -3.72
C ASN A 154 8.17 10.06 -3.53
N LEU A 155 8.75 11.12 -4.08
CA LEU A 155 8.17 12.45 -4.09
C LEU A 155 7.72 12.80 -5.51
N ASP A 156 6.43 12.63 -5.79
CA ASP A 156 5.82 12.95 -7.09
C ASP A 156 6.55 12.30 -8.30
N GLY A 157 6.97 11.05 -8.12
CA GLY A 157 7.70 10.27 -9.12
C GLY A 157 9.22 10.41 -9.05
N ALA A 158 9.77 11.32 -8.24
CA ALA A 158 11.19 11.38 -7.94
C ALA A 158 11.52 10.43 -6.78
N VAL A 159 12.26 9.38 -7.07
CA VAL A 159 12.64 8.35 -6.09
C VAL A 159 14.02 8.65 -5.53
N SER A 160 14.16 8.64 -4.22
CA SER A 160 15.41 8.75 -3.48
C SER A 160 15.46 7.72 -2.36
N LEU A 161 16.68 7.39 -1.92
CA LEU A 161 16.92 6.50 -0.81
C LEU A 161 17.49 7.30 0.36
N VAL A 162 16.86 7.17 1.53
CA VAL A 162 17.37 7.72 2.79
C VAL A 162 17.67 6.58 3.75
N SER A 163 18.62 6.78 4.65
CA SER A 163 19.07 5.76 5.58
C SER A 163 18.96 6.23 7.04
N ASN A 164 19.00 5.27 7.96
CA ASN A 164 18.98 5.52 9.40
C ASN A 164 17.81 6.42 9.85
N VAL A 165 16.63 6.19 9.26
CA VAL A 165 15.44 6.99 9.59
C VAL A 165 14.93 6.60 10.96
N VAL A 166 14.77 7.59 11.84
CA VAL A 166 14.30 7.39 13.21
C VAL A 166 13.06 8.23 13.44
N PHE A 167 12.00 7.57 13.87
CA PHE A 167 10.81 8.20 14.39
C PHE A 167 10.68 7.93 15.87
N VAL A 168 10.25 8.90 16.65
CA VAL A 168 9.91 8.74 18.08
C VAL A 168 8.39 8.72 18.25
N LEU A 169 7.87 7.82 19.06
CA LEU A 169 6.45 7.79 19.45
C LEU A 169 6.16 9.00 20.33
N SER A 170 5.63 10.06 19.74
CA SER A 170 5.38 11.35 20.38
C SER A 170 4.03 11.41 21.12
N ASP A 171 3.05 10.62 20.66
CA ASP A 171 1.74 10.47 21.32
C ASP A 171 1.31 9.00 21.26
N ALA A 172 1.48 8.31 22.37
CA ALA A 172 1.12 6.90 22.48
C ALA A 172 -0.38 6.64 22.44
N ALA A 173 -1.21 7.60 22.89
CA ALA A 173 -2.66 7.43 22.90
C ALA A 173 -3.26 7.44 21.48
N ASN A 174 -2.64 8.20 20.58
CA ASN A 174 -3.06 8.34 19.19
C ASN A 174 -2.14 7.63 18.20
N PHE A 175 -1.09 6.94 18.67
CA PHE A 175 -0.07 6.28 17.86
C PHE A 175 0.60 7.21 16.86
N LEU A 176 0.97 8.43 17.32
CA LEU A 176 1.67 9.41 16.51
C LEU A 176 3.18 9.26 16.70
N PHE A 177 3.88 9.30 15.58
CA PHE A 177 5.33 9.22 15.50
C PHE A 177 5.88 10.47 14.81
N THR A 178 6.83 11.12 15.42
CA THR A 178 7.51 12.30 14.88
C THR A 178 8.89 11.91 14.37
N LEU A 179 9.26 12.37 13.18
CA LEU A 179 10.58 12.17 12.61
C LEU A 179 11.63 12.86 13.49
N GLU A 180 12.61 12.10 13.98
CA GLU A 180 13.72 12.60 14.81
C GLU A 180 14.98 12.87 13.97
N SER A 181 15.33 11.93 13.07
CA SER A 181 16.53 12.04 12.24
C SER A 181 16.50 11.10 11.03
N PHE A 182 17.34 11.39 10.05
CA PHE A 182 17.68 10.51 8.93
C PHE A 182 19.01 10.94 8.30
N ASP A 183 19.62 10.05 7.53
CA ASP A 183 20.82 10.30 6.73
C ASP A 183 20.45 10.28 5.24
N GLN A 184 21.06 11.20 4.46
CA GLN A 184 20.92 11.30 2.99
C GLN A 184 22.15 10.72 2.29
#